data_5b4c893be13c59fac5247d1655b8a97d
#
_entry.id   5b4c893be13c59fac5247d1655b8a97d
#
_cell.length_a   1.000
_cell.length_b   1.000
_cell.length_c   1.000
_cell.angle_alpha   90.00
_cell.angle_beta   90.00
_cell.angle_gamma   90.00
#
_symmetry.space_group_name_H-M   'P 1'
#
loop_
_entity.id
_entity.type
_entity.pdbx_description
1 polymer ?
#
loop_
_entity_poly.entity_id
_entity_poly.type
_entity_poly.pdbx_seq_one_letter_code
_entity_poly.pdbx_strand_id
1 'polypeptide(L)'
;MSEFEALAEKAEKDFDLGEFARAVRACRSYRRFDEGDPIPEALLIELVDLARVVASGANRMPLRYRIVSSAGEREAVFSQLKWAGALPEWDGPEAGERPTGYIVMCDAGHGATTPVDEGIAAQTILLAATQAGYGGCMLHAFNKAKVSEALGLEAVGVAPLMVIALGRPAEEVRLEPLDASPNGSTNYWRDEASVHHVPKRSLEDVLV
;
A
#
# COMPACT_ATOMS: atom_id res chain seq x y z
N MET A 1 -5.73 -28.58 6.05
CA MET A 1 -6.36 -27.47 6.82
C MET A 1 -6.13 -27.77 8.28
N SER A 2 -5.43 -26.90 8.99
CA SER A 2 -5.17 -27.04 10.42
C SER A 2 -6.45 -26.81 11.26
N GLU A 3 -6.40 -27.16 12.54
CA GLU A 3 -7.50 -26.87 13.48
C GLU A 3 -7.78 -25.37 13.56
N PHE A 4 -6.73 -24.54 13.60
CA PHE A 4 -6.85 -23.07 13.63
C PHE A 4 -7.47 -22.50 12.35
N GLU A 5 -7.12 -23.02 11.17
CA GLU A 5 -7.73 -22.62 9.90
C GLU A 5 -9.22 -22.95 9.85
N ALA A 6 -9.62 -24.13 10.36
CA ALA A 6 -11.02 -24.53 10.43
C ALA A 6 -11.83 -23.63 11.37
N LEU A 7 -11.25 -23.23 12.51
CA LEU A 7 -11.87 -22.29 13.46
C LEU A 7 -12.00 -20.90 12.86
N ALA A 8 -10.98 -20.43 12.12
CA ALA A 8 -11.02 -19.13 11.47
C ALA A 8 -12.08 -19.07 10.36
N GLU A 9 -12.20 -20.12 9.54
CA GLU A 9 -13.24 -20.22 8.52
C GLU A 9 -14.66 -20.23 9.13
N LYS A 10 -14.83 -20.95 10.24
CA LYS A 10 -16.10 -20.95 10.98
C LYS A 10 -16.43 -19.55 11.51
N ALA A 11 -15.45 -18.87 12.13
CA ALA A 11 -15.65 -17.53 12.64
C ALA A 11 -15.98 -16.51 11.55
N GLU A 12 -15.35 -16.63 10.35
CA GLU A 12 -15.66 -15.77 9.20
C GLU A 12 -17.15 -15.83 8.82
N LYS A 13 -17.75 -17.04 8.90
CA LYS A 13 -19.18 -17.26 8.63
C LYS A 13 -20.08 -16.82 9.79
N ASP A 14 -19.72 -17.21 11.02
CA ASP A 14 -20.55 -16.96 12.20
C ASP A 14 -20.67 -15.46 12.55
N PHE A 15 -19.64 -14.65 12.18
CA PHE A 15 -19.58 -13.21 12.47
C PHE A 15 -19.73 -12.32 11.22
N ASP A 16 -20.15 -12.90 10.08
CA ASP A 16 -20.36 -12.17 8.80
C ASP A 16 -19.14 -11.32 8.35
N LEU A 17 -17.94 -11.89 8.47
CA LEU A 17 -16.69 -11.23 8.07
C LEU A 17 -16.35 -11.42 6.58
N GLY A 18 -17.18 -12.14 5.80
CA GLY A 18 -16.82 -12.61 4.47
C GLY A 18 -16.46 -11.50 3.47
N GLU A 19 -17.15 -10.36 3.49
CA GLU A 19 -16.83 -9.23 2.62
C GLU A 19 -15.53 -8.54 3.04
N PHE A 20 -15.37 -8.26 4.33
CA PHE A 20 -14.14 -7.68 4.87
C PHE A 20 -12.93 -8.58 4.66
N ALA A 21 -13.08 -9.89 4.91
CA ALA A 21 -12.01 -10.87 4.70
C ALA A 21 -11.58 -10.93 3.22
N ARG A 22 -12.52 -10.86 2.28
CA ARG A 22 -12.21 -10.74 0.84
C ARG A 22 -11.41 -9.49 0.53
N ALA A 23 -11.81 -8.33 1.06
CA ALA A 23 -11.08 -7.07 0.87
C ALA A 23 -9.66 -7.14 1.42
N VAL A 24 -9.47 -7.71 2.62
CA VAL A 24 -8.13 -7.92 3.23
C VAL A 24 -7.26 -8.83 2.37
N ARG A 25 -7.82 -9.94 1.85
CA ARG A 25 -7.06 -10.88 0.99
C ARG A 25 -6.75 -10.29 -0.38
N ALA A 26 -7.61 -9.43 -0.94
CA ALA A 26 -7.41 -8.75 -2.21
C ALA A 26 -6.49 -7.51 -2.10
N CYS A 27 -6.36 -6.93 -0.90
CA CYS A 27 -5.49 -5.79 -0.67
C CYS A 27 -4.01 -6.22 -0.69
N ARG A 28 -3.35 -6.05 -1.83
CA ARG A 28 -1.96 -6.44 -2.06
C ARG A 28 -1.11 -5.24 -2.45
N SER A 29 0.21 -5.39 -2.38
CA SER A 29 1.14 -4.38 -2.89
C SER A 29 1.22 -4.48 -4.41
N TYR A 30 0.31 -3.79 -5.10
CA TYR A 30 0.32 -3.67 -6.55
C TYR A 30 1.33 -2.61 -6.99
N ARG A 31 2.09 -2.93 -8.04
CA ARG A 31 3.16 -2.08 -8.56
C ARG A 31 3.06 -1.81 -10.06
N ARG A 32 2.08 -2.46 -10.74
CA ARG A 32 1.69 -2.19 -12.12
C ARG A 32 0.22 -1.81 -12.15
N PHE A 33 -0.09 -0.79 -12.93
CA PHE A 33 -1.41 -0.18 -12.96
C PHE A 33 -1.83 0.08 -14.41
N ASP A 34 -3.13 0.13 -14.65
CA ASP A 34 -3.68 0.56 -15.93
C ASP A 34 -3.75 2.11 -15.95
N GLU A 35 -2.86 2.73 -16.71
CA GLU A 35 -2.87 4.19 -16.89
C GLU A 35 -4.08 4.68 -17.69
N GLY A 36 -4.77 3.79 -18.42
CA GLY A 36 -5.99 4.10 -19.18
C GLY A 36 -7.24 4.23 -18.28
N ASP A 37 -7.20 3.70 -17.05
CA ASP A 37 -8.26 3.84 -16.04
C ASP A 37 -7.73 4.56 -14.78
N PRO A 38 -7.53 5.89 -14.86
CA PRO A 38 -6.91 6.63 -13.78
C PRO A 38 -7.82 6.72 -12.54
N ILE A 39 -7.18 6.68 -11.35
CA ILE A 39 -7.89 6.89 -10.10
C ILE A 39 -8.45 8.33 -10.03
N PRO A 40 -9.76 8.51 -9.76
CA PRO A 40 -10.35 9.84 -9.64
C PRO A 40 -9.79 10.61 -8.42
N GLU A 41 -9.53 11.90 -8.58
CA GLU A 41 -9.09 12.75 -7.47
C GLU A 41 -10.09 12.77 -6.32
N ALA A 42 -11.38 12.74 -6.61
CA ALA A 42 -12.44 12.63 -5.60
C ALA A 42 -12.28 11.38 -4.72
N LEU A 43 -11.87 10.25 -5.30
CA LEU A 43 -11.58 9.04 -4.53
C LEU A 43 -10.32 9.22 -3.67
N LEU A 44 -9.26 9.86 -4.18
CA LEU A 44 -8.07 10.15 -3.37
C LEU A 44 -8.41 11.01 -2.14
N ILE A 45 -9.32 11.98 -2.28
CA ILE A 45 -9.83 12.80 -1.17
C ILE A 45 -10.58 11.93 -0.17
N GLU A 46 -11.49 11.07 -0.63
CA GLU A 46 -12.26 10.16 0.24
C GLU A 46 -11.34 9.20 1.00
N LEU A 47 -10.31 8.65 0.34
CA LEU A 47 -9.32 7.79 1.00
C LEU A 47 -8.60 8.51 2.15
N VAL A 48 -8.28 9.78 1.99
CA VAL A 48 -7.71 10.63 3.06
C VAL A 48 -8.74 10.91 4.14
N ASP A 49 -10.01 11.15 3.78
CA ASP A 49 -11.08 11.38 4.76
C ASP A 49 -11.29 10.17 5.67
N LEU A 50 -11.28 8.96 5.12
CA LEU A 50 -11.30 7.73 5.90
C LEU A 50 -10.06 7.57 6.79
N ALA A 51 -8.88 7.87 6.26
CA ALA A 51 -7.63 7.75 7.01
C ALA A 51 -7.51 8.74 8.18
N ARG A 52 -8.09 9.93 8.08
CA ARG A 52 -7.99 10.94 9.16
C ARG A 52 -8.82 10.60 10.40
N VAL A 53 -9.80 9.69 10.30
CA VAL A 53 -10.69 9.31 11.41
C VAL A 53 -10.29 8.02 12.12
N VAL A 54 -9.24 7.34 11.67
CA VAL A 54 -8.72 6.13 12.34
C VAL A 54 -8.08 6.46 13.69
N ALA A 55 -7.83 5.41 14.48
CA ALA A 55 -7.14 5.56 15.76
C ALA A 55 -5.75 6.19 15.57
N SER A 56 -5.37 7.07 16.50
CA SER A 56 -4.06 7.69 16.59
C SER A 56 -3.56 7.65 18.04
N GLY A 57 -2.28 7.47 18.26
CA GLY A 57 -1.68 7.40 19.59
C GLY A 57 -2.00 8.63 20.42
N ALA A 58 -2.70 8.44 21.56
CA ALA A 58 -3.21 9.53 22.41
C ALA A 58 -4.02 10.59 21.65
N ASN A 59 -4.62 10.22 20.53
CA ASN A 59 -5.37 11.09 19.61
C ASN A 59 -4.57 12.33 19.13
N ARG A 60 -3.27 12.17 18.93
CA ARG A 60 -2.38 13.30 18.54
C ARG A 60 -2.50 13.69 17.07
N MET A 61 -2.92 12.76 16.21
CA MET A 61 -3.16 12.98 14.78
C MET A 61 -1.99 13.69 14.08
N PRO A 62 -0.76 13.14 14.11
CA PRO A 62 0.44 13.80 13.59
C PRO A 62 0.49 13.88 12.07
N LEU A 63 -0.29 13.03 11.38
CA LEU A 63 -0.20 12.86 9.94
C LEU A 63 -0.84 14.02 9.18
N ARG A 64 -0.22 14.34 8.04
CA ARG A 64 -0.73 15.20 6.99
C ARG A 64 -0.63 14.46 5.66
N TYR A 65 -1.44 14.83 4.70
CA TYR A 65 -1.53 14.13 3.43
C TYR A 65 -1.44 15.11 2.27
N ARG A 66 -0.58 14.81 1.30
CA ARG A 66 -0.52 15.53 0.03
C ARG A 66 -1.03 14.61 -1.08
N ILE A 67 -2.15 14.96 -1.67
CA ILE A 67 -2.71 14.28 -2.84
C ILE A 67 -1.95 14.75 -4.08
N VAL A 68 -1.60 13.80 -4.96
CA VAL A 68 -0.87 14.02 -6.21
C VAL A 68 -1.65 13.37 -7.33
N SER A 69 -2.37 14.17 -8.11
CA SER A 69 -3.24 13.74 -9.23
C SER A 69 -2.79 14.34 -10.57
N SER A 70 -2.17 15.52 -10.57
CA SER A 70 -1.70 16.18 -11.79
C SER A 70 -0.55 15.42 -12.47
N ALA A 71 -0.51 15.39 -13.81
CA ALA A 71 0.51 14.66 -14.55
C ALA A 71 1.95 15.11 -14.23
N GLY A 72 2.17 16.42 -14.07
CA GLY A 72 3.49 16.97 -13.75
C GLY A 72 3.98 16.56 -12.36
N GLU A 73 3.12 16.64 -11.33
CA GLU A 73 3.48 16.21 -9.98
C GLU A 73 3.65 14.68 -9.90
N ARG A 74 2.82 13.90 -10.60
CA ARG A 74 2.96 12.44 -10.66
C ARG A 74 4.33 12.04 -11.22
N GLU A 75 4.78 12.65 -12.31
CA GLU A 75 6.10 12.37 -12.89
C GLU A 75 7.24 12.80 -11.94
N ALA A 76 7.11 13.96 -11.29
CA ALA A 76 8.09 14.45 -10.32
C ALA A 76 8.23 13.50 -9.12
N VAL A 77 7.13 12.93 -8.63
CA VAL A 77 7.15 11.91 -7.56
C VAL A 77 7.69 10.60 -8.09
N PHE A 78 7.17 10.08 -9.22
CA PHE A 78 7.55 8.79 -9.80
C PHE A 78 9.06 8.65 -9.97
N SER A 79 9.71 9.69 -10.52
CA SER A 79 11.15 9.70 -10.77
C SER A 79 12.01 9.60 -9.51
N GLN A 80 11.44 9.77 -8.32
CA GLN A 80 12.14 9.71 -7.04
C GLN A 80 11.92 8.39 -6.29
N LEU A 81 11.05 7.49 -6.80
CA LEU A 81 10.70 6.25 -6.14
C LEU A 81 11.70 5.13 -6.48
N LYS A 82 11.90 4.22 -5.53
CA LYS A 82 12.58 2.94 -5.75
C LYS A 82 11.59 1.81 -5.54
N TRP A 83 11.56 0.88 -6.47
CA TRP A 83 10.56 -0.17 -6.53
C TRP A 83 11.11 -1.53 -6.06
N ALA A 84 10.23 -2.34 -5.47
CA ALA A 84 10.37 -3.78 -5.27
C ALA A 84 11.78 -4.28 -4.87
N GLY A 85 12.25 -3.94 -3.68
CA GLY A 85 13.59 -4.28 -3.22
C GLY A 85 13.99 -5.77 -3.28
N ALA A 86 13.02 -6.71 -3.34
CA ALA A 86 13.29 -8.13 -3.55
C ALA A 86 13.35 -8.53 -5.05
N LEU A 87 13.19 -7.59 -5.97
CA LEU A 87 13.33 -7.80 -7.43
C LEU A 87 14.40 -6.84 -7.96
N PRO A 88 15.69 -7.10 -7.71
CA PRO A 88 16.77 -6.15 -7.99
C PRO A 88 16.94 -5.84 -9.48
N GLU A 89 16.47 -6.73 -10.37
CA GLU A 89 16.53 -6.55 -11.82
C GLU A 89 15.32 -5.78 -12.40
N TRP A 90 14.44 -5.27 -11.53
CA TRP A 90 13.24 -4.55 -11.97
C TRP A 90 13.23 -3.10 -11.44
N ASP A 91 13.39 -2.15 -12.34
CA ASP A 91 13.50 -0.72 -12.02
C ASP A 91 12.16 -0.04 -11.70
N GLY A 92 11.05 -0.75 -11.87
CA GLY A 92 9.69 -0.23 -11.64
C GLY A 92 8.79 -0.38 -12.87
N PRO A 93 7.53 0.11 -12.78
CA PRO A 93 6.57 0.01 -13.88
C PRO A 93 6.99 0.87 -15.08
N GLU A 94 6.83 0.32 -16.28
CA GLU A 94 7.05 1.03 -17.54
C GLU A 94 5.92 2.02 -17.85
N ALA A 95 6.09 2.81 -18.90
CA ALA A 95 5.02 3.68 -19.41
C ALA A 95 3.82 2.82 -19.83
N GLY A 96 2.62 3.23 -19.41
CA GLY A 96 1.38 2.46 -19.55
C GLY A 96 1.01 1.64 -18.31
N GLU A 97 1.99 1.40 -17.41
CA GLU A 97 1.78 0.63 -16.17
C GLU A 97 2.05 1.45 -14.89
N ARG A 98 2.24 2.76 -15.01
CA ARG A 98 2.60 3.62 -13.86
C ARG A 98 1.39 3.94 -12.99
N PRO A 99 1.60 4.26 -11.69
CA PRO A 99 0.54 4.75 -10.82
C PRO A 99 -0.15 6.00 -11.38
N THR A 100 -1.46 6.06 -11.22
CA THR A 100 -2.27 7.17 -11.74
C THR A 100 -2.61 8.21 -10.67
N GLY A 101 -2.23 7.96 -9.41
CA GLY A 101 -2.32 8.91 -8.31
C GLY A 101 -1.40 8.52 -7.17
N TYR A 102 -1.07 9.49 -6.30
CA TYR A 102 -0.32 9.23 -5.07
C TYR A 102 -0.95 9.97 -3.89
N ILE A 103 -0.81 9.39 -2.71
CA ILE A 103 -0.98 10.06 -1.44
C ILE A 103 0.38 10.04 -0.74
N VAL A 104 0.98 11.23 -0.57
CA VAL A 104 2.22 11.38 0.20
C VAL A 104 1.83 11.66 1.64
N MET A 105 2.12 10.71 2.52
CA MET A 105 1.91 10.84 3.95
C MET A 105 3.09 11.61 4.56
N CYS A 106 2.77 12.62 5.36
CA CYS A 106 3.75 13.52 5.94
C CYS A 106 3.61 13.58 7.46
N ASP A 107 4.73 13.87 8.14
CA ASP A 107 4.75 14.17 9.58
C ASP A 107 4.73 15.69 9.78
N ALA A 108 3.90 16.14 10.70
CA ALA A 108 3.91 17.51 11.21
C ALA A 108 4.79 17.68 12.47
N GLY A 109 5.63 16.70 12.80
CA GLY A 109 6.60 16.78 13.90
C GLY A 109 6.06 16.47 15.30
N HIS A 110 5.11 15.53 15.44
CA HIS A 110 4.30 15.41 16.66
C HIS A 110 4.48 14.11 17.47
N GLY A 111 5.48 13.25 17.21
CA GLY A 111 5.72 12.30 18.24
C GLY A 111 6.10 10.85 17.95
N ALA A 112 6.39 10.13 19.04
CA ALA A 112 6.87 8.75 19.04
C ALA A 112 5.89 7.72 18.46
N THR A 113 4.60 8.05 18.35
CA THR A 113 3.57 7.15 17.79
C THR A 113 3.39 7.32 16.28
N THR A 114 4.01 8.31 15.65
CA THR A 114 3.88 8.58 14.21
C THR A 114 4.06 7.33 13.33
N PRO A 115 5.06 6.43 13.54
CA PRO A 115 5.21 5.24 12.71
C PRO A 115 4.06 4.24 12.85
N VAL A 116 3.42 4.15 14.02
CA VAL A 116 2.25 3.30 14.25
C VAL A 116 1.03 3.89 13.56
N ASP A 117 0.80 5.20 13.75
CA ASP A 117 -0.31 5.94 13.14
C ASP A 117 -0.20 5.90 11.60
N GLU A 118 1.02 6.00 11.06
CA GLU A 118 1.32 5.89 9.63
C GLU A 118 0.86 4.53 9.07
N GLY A 119 1.22 3.42 9.73
CA GLY A 119 0.82 2.08 9.30
C GLY A 119 -0.70 1.87 9.33
N ILE A 120 -1.37 2.35 10.39
CA ILE A 120 -2.83 2.25 10.54
C ILE A 120 -3.53 3.02 9.40
N ALA A 121 -3.14 4.27 9.18
CA ALA A 121 -3.73 5.11 8.15
C ALA A 121 -3.45 4.59 6.74
N ALA A 122 -2.21 4.17 6.44
CA ALA A 122 -1.83 3.63 5.15
C ALA A 122 -2.60 2.34 4.81
N GLN A 123 -2.76 1.42 5.77
CA GLN A 123 -3.54 0.20 5.57
C GLN A 123 -5.03 0.52 5.35
N THR A 124 -5.58 1.52 6.03
CA THR A 124 -6.97 1.97 5.83
C THR A 124 -7.16 2.50 4.41
N ILE A 125 -6.25 3.35 3.92
CA ILE A 125 -6.24 3.87 2.54
C ILE A 125 -6.26 2.71 1.53
N LEU A 126 -5.38 1.71 1.69
CA LEU A 126 -5.28 0.61 0.74
C LEU A 126 -6.49 -0.34 0.78
N LEU A 127 -7.06 -0.59 1.95
CA LEU A 127 -8.29 -1.39 2.07
C LEU A 127 -9.48 -0.69 1.40
N ALA A 128 -9.64 0.62 1.64
CA ALA A 128 -10.70 1.41 1.02
C ALA A 128 -10.52 1.51 -0.51
N ALA A 129 -9.28 1.70 -0.98
CA ALA A 129 -8.97 1.66 -2.40
C ALA A 129 -9.33 0.31 -3.02
N THR A 130 -8.99 -0.81 -2.33
CA THR A 130 -9.33 -2.17 -2.77
C THR A 130 -10.84 -2.37 -2.87
N GLN A 131 -11.61 -1.89 -1.90
CA GLN A 131 -13.08 -1.94 -1.92
C GLN A 131 -13.67 -1.16 -3.10
N ALA A 132 -13.00 -0.06 -3.49
CA ALA A 132 -13.38 0.74 -4.67
C ALA A 132 -12.87 0.15 -6.01
N GLY A 133 -12.22 -1.02 -6.00
CA GLY A 133 -11.67 -1.68 -7.19
C GLY A 133 -10.31 -1.13 -7.64
N TYR A 134 -9.67 -0.31 -6.83
CA TYR A 134 -8.29 0.17 -7.03
C TYR A 134 -7.32 -0.59 -6.13
N GLY A 135 -6.05 -0.31 -6.24
CA GLY A 135 -5.01 -0.90 -5.41
C GLY A 135 -3.82 0.02 -5.29
N GLY A 136 -2.83 -0.40 -4.53
CA GLY A 136 -1.65 0.44 -4.37
C GLY A 136 -0.49 -0.26 -3.69
N CYS A 137 0.56 0.52 -3.46
CA CYS A 137 1.79 0.08 -2.80
C CYS A 137 2.31 1.16 -1.86
N MET A 138 2.66 0.76 -0.64
CA MET A 138 3.37 1.62 0.31
C MET A 138 4.86 1.65 -0.05
N LEU A 139 5.43 2.84 -0.19
CA LEU A 139 6.82 3.06 -0.59
C LEU A 139 7.51 3.96 0.43
N HIS A 140 8.51 3.41 1.14
CA HIS A 140 9.44 4.15 2.00
C HIS A 140 10.77 4.45 1.30
N ALA A 141 11.08 3.70 0.23
CA ALA A 141 12.31 3.85 -0.54
C ALA A 141 12.14 4.93 -1.62
N PHE A 142 12.36 6.20 -1.26
CA PHE A 142 12.32 7.33 -2.18
C PHE A 142 13.24 8.48 -1.71
N ASN A 143 13.54 9.39 -2.61
CA ASN A 143 14.31 10.60 -2.26
C ASN A 143 13.40 11.63 -1.59
N LYS A 144 13.41 11.64 -0.25
CA LYS A 144 12.54 12.51 0.58
C LYS A 144 12.74 13.98 0.27
N ALA A 145 14.00 14.44 0.11
CA ALA A 145 14.30 15.86 -0.16
C ALA A 145 13.74 16.29 -1.52
N LYS A 146 13.89 15.45 -2.55
CA LYS A 146 13.38 15.75 -3.91
C LYS A 146 11.85 15.75 -3.97
N VAL A 147 11.19 14.82 -3.27
CA VAL A 147 9.72 14.81 -3.18
C VAL A 147 9.23 16.03 -2.40
N SER A 148 9.91 16.41 -1.30
CA SER A 148 9.58 17.60 -0.54
C SER A 148 9.68 18.86 -1.39
N GLU A 149 10.77 19.01 -2.14
CA GLU A 149 11.01 20.13 -3.08
C GLU A 149 9.92 20.21 -4.15
N ALA A 150 9.67 19.06 -4.84
CA ALA A 150 8.71 19.01 -5.95
C ALA A 150 7.28 19.34 -5.53
N LEU A 151 6.89 19.01 -4.30
CA LEU A 151 5.54 19.22 -3.76
C LEU A 151 5.41 20.43 -2.82
N GLY A 152 6.50 21.18 -2.60
CA GLY A 152 6.50 22.36 -1.73
C GLY A 152 6.22 22.07 -0.26
N LEU A 153 6.59 20.90 0.26
CA LEU A 153 6.19 20.44 1.60
C LEU A 153 6.88 21.24 2.72
N GLU A 154 8.09 21.71 2.50
CA GLU A 154 8.82 22.53 3.47
C GLU A 154 8.09 23.85 3.78
N ALA A 155 7.48 24.46 2.76
CA ALA A 155 6.76 25.74 2.92
C ALA A 155 5.54 25.62 3.84
N VAL A 156 4.99 24.39 4.02
CA VAL A 156 3.88 24.11 4.92
C VAL A 156 4.31 23.39 6.20
N GLY A 157 5.63 23.24 6.42
CA GLY A 157 6.21 22.74 7.66
C GLY A 157 6.01 21.25 7.92
N VAL A 158 5.95 20.42 6.86
CA VAL A 158 5.77 18.97 6.97
C VAL A 158 6.89 18.21 6.23
N ALA A 159 7.21 17.01 6.71
CA ALA A 159 8.22 16.14 6.12
C ALA A 159 7.59 14.85 5.56
N PRO A 160 7.94 14.40 4.33
CA PRO A 160 7.37 13.19 3.76
C PRO A 160 7.89 11.94 4.48
N LEU A 161 6.98 11.04 4.85
CA LEU A 161 7.23 9.76 5.51
C LEU A 161 7.16 8.60 4.51
N MET A 162 6.05 8.48 3.83
CA MET A 162 5.68 7.40 2.92
C MET A 162 5.00 7.96 1.69
N VAL A 163 5.20 7.30 0.55
CA VAL A 163 4.41 7.51 -0.66
C VAL A 163 3.52 6.29 -0.86
N ILE A 164 2.20 6.48 -0.95
CA ILE A 164 1.26 5.44 -1.39
C ILE A 164 1.00 5.65 -2.87
N ALA A 165 1.48 4.75 -3.70
CA ALA A 165 1.19 4.69 -5.12
C ALA A 165 -0.16 4.03 -5.33
N LEU A 166 -1.04 4.60 -6.17
CA LEU A 166 -2.43 4.18 -6.36
C LEU A 166 -2.80 4.15 -7.84
N GLY A 167 -3.70 3.23 -8.20
CA GLY A 167 -4.24 3.09 -9.54
C GLY A 167 -5.08 1.83 -9.69
N ARG A 168 -5.61 1.60 -10.90
CA ARG A 168 -6.26 0.33 -11.24
C ARG A 168 -5.19 -0.76 -11.37
N PRO A 169 -5.23 -1.86 -10.58
CA PRO A 169 -4.23 -2.93 -10.70
C PRO A 169 -4.22 -3.56 -12.10
N ALA A 170 -3.01 -3.72 -12.67
CA ALA A 170 -2.76 -4.35 -13.96
C ALA A 170 -1.80 -5.54 -13.84
N GLU A 171 -1.65 -6.10 -12.66
CA GLU A 171 -0.87 -7.32 -12.41
C GLU A 171 -1.66 -8.31 -11.56
N GLU A 172 -1.35 -9.59 -11.72
CA GLU A 172 -1.84 -10.64 -10.85
C GLU A 172 -0.90 -10.82 -9.66
N VAL A 173 -1.46 -10.81 -8.44
CA VAL A 173 -0.72 -11.06 -7.20
C VAL A 173 -1.33 -12.28 -6.51
N ARG A 174 -0.51 -13.31 -6.24
CA ARG A 174 -0.91 -14.53 -5.55
C ARG A 174 -0.29 -14.63 -4.17
N LEU A 175 -1.11 -15.04 -3.20
CA LEU A 175 -0.64 -15.46 -1.90
C LEU A 175 -0.18 -16.92 -1.99
N GLU A 176 1.02 -17.20 -1.48
CA GLU A 176 1.58 -18.55 -1.46
C GLU A 176 1.88 -18.96 -0.02
N PRO A 177 1.77 -20.25 0.31
CA PRO A 177 2.34 -20.76 1.55
C PRO A 177 3.86 -20.52 1.57
N LEU A 178 4.43 -20.28 2.76
CA LEU A 178 5.86 -19.97 2.89
C LEU A 178 6.77 -21.11 2.38
N ASP A 179 6.35 -22.36 2.57
CA ASP A 179 7.07 -23.55 2.10
C ASP A 179 7.09 -23.72 0.57
N ALA A 180 6.16 -23.09 -0.14
CA ALA A 180 6.13 -23.03 -1.60
C ALA A 180 7.11 -21.99 -2.18
N SER A 181 7.69 -21.13 -1.33
CA SER A 181 8.60 -20.08 -1.79
C SER A 181 10.00 -20.64 -2.13
N PRO A 182 10.73 -20.07 -3.09
CA PRO A 182 12.10 -20.45 -3.37
C PRO A 182 12.97 -20.39 -2.09
N ASN A 183 13.58 -21.52 -1.72
CA ASN A 183 14.45 -21.65 -0.54
C ASN A 183 13.80 -21.31 0.82
N GLY A 184 12.47 -21.40 0.97
CA GLY A 184 11.76 -21.04 2.19
C GLY A 184 11.86 -19.55 2.56
N SER A 185 12.20 -18.70 1.59
CA SER A 185 12.37 -17.26 1.79
C SER A 185 11.03 -16.55 1.91
N THR A 186 10.95 -15.50 2.72
CA THR A 186 9.80 -14.56 2.76
C THR A 186 9.82 -13.56 1.61
N ASN A 187 10.85 -13.57 0.76
CA ASN A 187 10.92 -12.70 -0.40
C ASN A 187 9.82 -13.08 -1.42
N TYR A 188 9.14 -12.06 -1.92
CA TYR A 188 8.26 -12.21 -3.06
C TYR A 188 9.06 -12.37 -4.36
N TRP A 189 8.46 -13.03 -5.35
CA TRP A 189 9.10 -13.24 -6.67
C TRP A 189 8.07 -13.06 -7.79
N ARG A 190 8.56 -12.98 -9.02
CA ARG A 190 7.74 -13.08 -10.23
C ARG A 190 8.11 -14.34 -11.01
N ASP A 191 7.10 -14.97 -11.58
CA ASP A 191 7.29 -16.08 -12.51
C ASP A 191 7.42 -15.59 -13.96
N GLU A 192 7.62 -16.52 -14.90
CA GLU A 192 7.75 -16.23 -16.33
C GLU A 192 6.46 -15.63 -16.94
N ALA A 193 5.30 -15.88 -16.36
CA ALA A 193 4.02 -15.27 -16.74
C ALA A 193 3.79 -13.88 -16.10
N SER A 194 4.80 -13.34 -15.40
CA SER A 194 4.74 -12.07 -14.68
C SER A 194 3.75 -12.05 -13.50
N VAL A 195 3.30 -13.21 -13.02
CA VAL A 195 2.51 -13.31 -11.79
C VAL A 195 3.40 -13.00 -10.59
N HIS A 196 2.91 -12.17 -9.70
CA HIS A 196 3.63 -11.74 -8.49
C HIS A 196 3.23 -12.62 -7.29
N HIS A 197 4.14 -13.48 -6.84
CA HIS A 197 3.93 -14.42 -5.75
C HIS A 197 4.40 -13.82 -4.41
N VAL A 198 3.54 -13.91 -3.39
CA VAL A 198 3.80 -13.34 -2.06
C VAL A 198 3.64 -14.42 -1.00
N PRO A 199 4.76 -14.97 -0.45
CA PRO A 199 4.69 -16.03 0.54
C PRO A 199 4.18 -15.50 1.89
N LYS A 200 3.39 -16.34 2.58
CA LYS A 200 2.85 -16.05 3.91
C LYS A 200 3.10 -17.24 4.84
N ARG A 201 3.38 -16.93 6.10
CA ARG A 201 3.41 -17.92 7.16
C ARG A 201 2.03 -18.55 7.35
N SER A 202 1.99 -19.79 7.80
CA SER A 202 0.75 -20.44 8.22
C SER A 202 0.16 -19.74 9.46
N LEU A 203 -1.10 -20.01 9.75
CA LEU A 203 -1.74 -19.49 10.96
C LEU A 203 -1.07 -20.07 12.22
N GLU A 204 -0.62 -21.31 12.16
CA GLU A 204 0.11 -21.98 13.24
C GLU A 204 1.47 -21.33 13.53
N ASP A 205 2.17 -20.83 12.50
CA ASP A 205 3.46 -20.16 12.67
C ASP A 205 3.36 -18.78 13.35
N VAL A 206 2.18 -18.19 13.40
CA VAL A 206 1.98 -16.83 13.94
C VAL A 206 1.19 -16.80 15.26
N LEU A 207 0.55 -17.90 15.62
CA LEU A 207 -0.09 -18.06 16.93
C LEU A 207 0.91 -18.61 17.95
N VAL A 208 0.89 -18.07 19.18
CA VAL A 208 1.75 -18.47 20.31
C VAL A 208 0.92 -18.82 21.53
#